data_b68b0fc54485e6333a0595e063cbab03
#
_entry.id   b68b0fc54485e6333a0595e063cbab03
#
_cell.length_a   1.000
_cell.length_b   1.000
_cell.length_c   1.000
_cell.angle_alpha   90.00
_cell.angle_beta   90.00
_cell.angle_gamma   90.00
#
_symmetry.space_group_name_H-M   'P 1'
#
loop_
_entity.id
_entity.type
_entity.pdbx_description
1 polymer ?
#
loop_
_entity_poly.entity_id
_entity_poly.type
_entity_poly.pdbx_seq_one_letter_code
_entity_poly.pdbx_strand_id
1 'polypeptide(L)'
;GYQPELAYFETMHELKLIVDLMYRGGLNFMRFSVSDTAEYGDYVSGPRIIDEHVRTTMRQVLKEIQDGTFASRWIGENETGRVEFEQLRRKDEHHQIEEVGAALRAQMAFLNPVVVRAGEAQASASSGTAAASGTKR
;
A
#
# COMPACT_ATOMS: atom_id res chain seq x y z
N GLY A 1 10.28 -11.45 -16.25
CA GLY A 1 11.38 -11.22 -17.18
C GLY A 1 11.51 -9.79 -17.67
N TYR A 2 10.70 -8.84 -17.13
CA TYR A 2 10.87 -7.41 -17.41
C TYR A 2 12.07 -6.86 -16.63
N GLN A 3 12.64 -5.78 -17.16
CA GLN A 3 13.62 -5.00 -16.41
C GLN A 3 12.97 -4.41 -15.15
N PRO A 4 13.66 -4.38 -14.01
CA PRO A 4 13.08 -3.92 -12.75
C PRO A 4 12.55 -2.49 -12.80
N GLU A 5 13.21 -1.60 -13.52
CA GLU A 5 12.80 -0.21 -13.71
C GLU A 5 11.48 -0.12 -14.47
N LEU A 6 11.32 -0.92 -15.54
CA LEU A 6 10.09 -0.97 -16.30
C LEU A 6 8.95 -1.55 -15.43
N ALA A 7 9.20 -2.64 -14.73
CA ALA A 7 8.23 -3.24 -13.82
C ALA A 7 7.79 -2.25 -12.71
N TYR A 8 8.69 -1.42 -12.21
CA TYR A 8 8.36 -0.37 -11.25
C TYR A 8 7.35 0.64 -11.82
N PHE A 9 7.55 1.10 -13.04
CA PHE A 9 6.61 2.03 -13.68
C PHE A 9 5.26 1.39 -13.95
N GLU A 10 5.23 0.16 -14.47
CA GLU A 10 4.01 -0.59 -14.78
C GLU A 10 3.19 -0.96 -13.53
N THR A 11 3.82 -1.04 -12.36
CA THR A 11 3.11 -1.36 -11.11
C THR A 11 2.77 -0.13 -10.30
N MET A 12 3.68 0.82 -10.12
CA MET A 12 3.51 1.95 -9.21
C MET A 12 2.92 3.19 -9.89
N HIS A 13 3.51 3.59 -11.04
CA HIS A 13 3.03 4.77 -11.76
C HIS A 13 1.73 4.50 -12.49
N GLU A 14 1.58 3.33 -13.07
CA GLU A 14 0.33 2.91 -13.71
C GLU A 14 -0.81 2.87 -12.70
N LEU A 15 -0.58 2.30 -11.51
CA LEU A 15 -1.58 2.32 -10.44
C LEU A 15 -2.02 3.74 -10.09
N LYS A 16 -1.06 4.69 -9.98
CA LYS A 16 -1.38 6.09 -9.71
C LYS A 16 -2.22 6.70 -10.83
N LEU A 17 -1.86 6.45 -12.09
CA LEU A 17 -2.63 6.93 -13.24
C LEU A 17 -4.08 6.42 -13.19
N ILE A 18 -4.27 5.12 -12.98
CA ILE A 18 -5.59 4.50 -12.91
C ILE A 18 -6.43 5.09 -11.77
N VAL A 19 -5.83 5.26 -10.59
CA VAL A 19 -6.52 5.86 -9.43
C VAL A 19 -6.89 7.31 -9.70
N ASP A 20 -6.00 8.11 -10.30
CA ASP A 20 -6.27 9.51 -10.65
C ASP A 20 -7.42 9.63 -11.67
N LEU A 21 -7.50 8.74 -12.64
CA LEU A 21 -8.61 8.69 -13.62
C LEU A 21 -9.94 8.37 -12.93
N MET A 22 -9.97 7.36 -12.07
CA MET A 22 -11.16 7.01 -11.28
C MET A 22 -11.59 8.13 -10.34
N TYR A 23 -10.64 8.79 -9.69
CA TYR A 23 -10.90 9.91 -8.79
C TYR A 23 -11.56 11.10 -9.52
N ARG A 24 -11.11 11.38 -10.75
CA ARG A 24 -11.59 12.51 -11.55
C ARG A 24 -12.94 12.29 -12.22
N GLY A 25 -13.24 11.07 -12.65
CA GLY A 25 -14.42 10.81 -13.47
C GLY A 25 -15.08 9.45 -13.29
N GLY A 26 -14.70 8.70 -12.25
CA GLY A 26 -15.26 7.39 -11.97
C GLY A 26 -14.72 6.29 -12.89
N LEU A 27 -15.28 5.08 -12.72
CA LEU A 27 -14.85 3.90 -13.49
C LEU A 27 -15.05 4.06 -15.00
N ASN A 28 -16.12 4.71 -15.41
CA ASN A 28 -16.41 4.93 -16.83
C ASN A 28 -15.38 5.82 -17.50
N PHE A 29 -14.94 6.87 -16.82
CA PHE A 29 -13.90 7.76 -17.33
C PHE A 29 -12.54 7.06 -17.37
N MET A 30 -12.22 6.28 -16.37
CA MET A 30 -11.00 5.47 -16.38
C MET A 30 -10.98 4.52 -17.57
N ARG A 31 -12.06 3.73 -17.78
CA ARG A 31 -12.18 2.80 -18.90
C ARG A 31 -12.14 3.47 -20.25
N PHE A 32 -12.79 4.62 -20.39
CA PHE A 32 -12.71 5.45 -21.61
C PHE A 32 -11.29 5.93 -21.91
N SER A 33 -10.46 6.10 -20.89
CA SER A 33 -9.12 6.67 -21.00
C SER A 33 -8.02 5.63 -21.25
N VAL A 34 -8.33 4.34 -21.14
CA VAL A 34 -7.41 3.24 -21.44
C VAL A 34 -7.75 2.62 -22.80
N SER A 35 -6.92 1.68 -23.27
CA SER A 35 -7.20 0.98 -24.53
C SER A 35 -8.38 0.00 -24.40
N ASP A 36 -9.08 -0.25 -25.50
CA ASP A 36 -10.13 -1.27 -25.56
C ASP A 36 -9.63 -2.65 -25.11
N THR A 37 -8.37 -2.97 -25.39
CA THR A 37 -7.73 -4.21 -24.97
C THR A 37 -7.58 -4.28 -23.45
N ALA A 38 -7.19 -3.19 -22.81
CA ALA A 38 -7.07 -3.11 -21.35
C ALA A 38 -8.44 -3.18 -20.68
N GLU A 39 -9.43 -2.46 -21.21
CA GLU A 39 -10.82 -2.53 -20.73
C GLU A 39 -11.41 -3.94 -20.88
N TYR A 40 -11.21 -4.59 -22.03
CA TYR A 40 -11.63 -5.98 -22.23
C TYR A 40 -10.94 -6.93 -21.24
N GLY A 41 -9.65 -6.76 -21.00
CA GLY A 41 -8.89 -7.53 -20.03
C GLY A 41 -9.44 -7.40 -18.61
N ASP A 42 -9.85 -6.19 -18.20
CA ASP A 42 -10.52 -5.96 -16.91
C ASP A 42 -11.82 -6.80 -16.79
N TYR A 43 -12.65 -6.80 -17.82
CA TYR A 43 -13.91 -7.55 -17.79
C TYR A 43 -13.74 -9.07 -17.76
N VAL A 44 -12.75 -9.62 -18.48
CA VAL A 44 -12.62 -11.08 -18.63
C VAL A 44 -11.61 -11.71 -17.68
N SER A 45 -10.59 -10.97 -17.24
CA SER A 45 -9.53 -11.48 -16.36
C SER A 45 -9.76 -11.10 -14.90
N GLY A 46 -10.30 -9.91 -14.64
CA GLY A 46 -10.59 -9.42 -13.30
C GLY A 46 -11.40 -10.43 -12.46
N PRO A 47 -12.59 -10.89 -12.93
CA PRO A 47 -13.41 -11.85 -12.18
C PRO A 47 -12.77 -13.22 -11.97
N ARG A 48 -11.76 -13.59 -12.75
CA ARG A 48 -11.01 -14.84 -12.57
C ARG A 48 -9.98 -14.76 -11.46
N ILE A 49 -9.54 -13.55 -11.14
CA ILE A 49 -8.54 -13.26 -10.09
C ILE A 49 -9.24 -12.86 -8.81
N ILE A 50 -10.18 -11.91 -8.88
CA ILE A 50 -11.00 -11.44 -7.77
C ILE A 50 -12.34 -12.18 -7.80
N ASP A 51 -12.29 -13.43 -7.44
CA ASP A 51 -13.42 -14.38 -7.48
C ASP A 51 -14.17 -14.47 -6.13
N GLU A 52 -15.07 -15.43 -5.98
CA GLU A 52 -15.83 -15.62 -4.74
C GLU A 52 -14.93 -16.12 -3.58
N HIS A 53 -13.82 -16.78 -3.87
CA HIS A 53 -12.86 -17.16 -2.83
C HIS A 53 -12.23 -15.93 -2.19
N VAL A 54 -11.82 -14.93 -2.99
CA VAL A 54 -11.30 -13.65 -2.48
C VAL A 54 -12.35 -12.96 -1.60
N ARG A 55 -13.62 -12.89 -2.03
CA ARG A 55 -14.70 -12.30 -1.23
C ARG A 55 -14.91 -13.03 0.10
N THR A 56 -14.85 -14.36 0.06
CA THR A 56 -14.96 -15.18 1.28
C THR A 56 -13.82 -14.92 2.24
N THR A 57 -12.59 -14.82 1.74
CA THR A 57 -11.41 -14.47 2.54
C THR A 57 -11.56 -13.06 3.15
N MET A 58 -12.03 -12.08 2.40
CA MET A 58 -12.30 -10.73 2.93
C MET A 58 -13.33 -10.74 4.05
N ARG A 59 -14.42 -11.52 3.92
CA ARG A 59 -15.43 -11.68 4.98
C ARG A 59 -14.82 -12.32 6.24
N GLN A 60 -13.94 -13.31 6.06
CA GLN A 60 -13.25 -13.94 7.18
C GLN A 60 -12.31 -12.96 7.89
N VAL A 61 -11.52 -12.19 7.15
CA VAL A 61 -10.66 -11.13 7.73
C VAL A 61 -11.51 -10.09 8.51
N LEU A 62 -12.63 -9.66 7.93
CA LEU A 62 -13.55 -8.75 8.61
C LEU A 62 -14.08 -9.36 9.92
N LYS A 63 -14.47 -10.64 9.91
CA LYS A 63 -14.92 -11.36 11.09
C LYS A 63 -13.84 -11.39 12.19
N GLU A 64 -12.60 -11.68 11.83
CA GLU A 64 -11.46 -11.69 12.77
C GLU A 64 -11.19 -10.33 13.40
N ILE A 65 -11.48 -9.25 12.69
CA ILE A 65 -11.45 -7.88 13.25
C ILE A 65 -12.61 -7.67 14.22
N GLN A 66 -13.82 -8.05 13.82
CA GLN A 66 -15.03 -7.83 14.61
C GLN A 66 -15.08 -8.66 15.90
N ASP A 67 -14.59 -9.89 15.90
CA ASP A 67 -14.58 -10.78 17.06
C ASP A 67 -13.35 -10.61 17.97
N GLY A 68 -12.42 -9.71 17.62
CA GLY A 68 -11.23 -9.41 18.40
C GLY A 68 -10.04 -10.34 18.17
N THR A 69 -10.15 -11.33 17.28
CA THR A 69 -9.04 -12.25 16.95
C THR A 69 -7.82 -11.51 16.44
N PHE A 70 -8.02 -10.54 15.52
CA PHE A 70 -6.92 -9.72 15.02
C PHE A 70 -6.28 -8.88 16.14
N ALA A 71 -7.09 -8.25 16.99
CA ALA A 71 -6.59 -7.44 18.09
C ALA A 71 -5.79 -8.29 19.09
N SER A 72 -6.28 -9.48 19.44
CA SER A 72 -5.59 -10.39 20.36
C SER A 72 -4.24 -10.85 19.80
N ARG A 73 -4.16 -11.14 18.50
CA ARG A 73 -2.90 -11.50 17.81
C ARG A 73 -1.90 -10.34 17.86
N TRP A 74 -2.35 -9.12 17.57
CA TRP A 74 -1.49 -7.93 17.59
C TRP A 74 -1.00 -7.58 19.00
N ILE A 75 -1.85 -7.72 20.02
CA ILE A 75 -1.46 -7.52 21.43
C ILE A 75 -0.39 -8.55 21.81
N GLY A 76 -0.61 -9.84 21.52
CA GLY A 76 0.36 -10.90 21.79
C GLY A 76 1.70 -10.67 21.09
N GLU A 77 1.69 -10.21 19.83
CA GLU A 77 2.91 -9.85 19.10
C GLU A 77 3.67 -8.71 19.79
N ASN A 78 2.97 -7.68 20.31
CA ASN A 78 3.59 -6.61 21.08
C ASN A 78 4.18 -7.08 22.41
N GLU A 79 3.46 -7.95 23.14
CA GLU A 79 3.91 -8.50 24.42
C GLU A 79 5.16 -9.39 24.27
N THR A 80 5.31 -10.06 23.13
CA THR A 80 6.46 -10.91 22.82
C THR A 80 7.62 -10.19 22.13
N GLY A 81 7.57 -8.85 22.04
CA GLY A 81 8.65 -8.03 21.51
C GLY A 81 8.61 -7.78 20.02
N ARG A 82 7.47 -8.02 19.36
CA ARG A 82 7.22 -7.70 17.93
C ARG A 82 8.14 -8.42 16.95
N VAL A 83 8.50 -9.66 17.25
CA VAL A 83 9.51 -10.42 16.50
C VAL A 83 9.08 -10.67 15.06
N GLU A 84 7.86 -11.15 14.83
CA GLU A 84 7.33 -11.41 13.49
C GLU A 84 7.15 -10.11 12.70
N PHE A 85 6.58 -9.10 13.34
CA PHE A 85 6.38 -7.78 12.72
C PHE A 85 7.69 -7.15 12.23
N GLU A 86 8.75 -7.19 13.07
CA GLU A 86 10.05 -6.64 12.69
C GLU A 86 10.76 -7.49 11.61
N GLN A 87 10.51 -8.79 11.56
CA GLN A 87 11.00 -9.64 10.47
C GLN A 87 10.32 -9.29 9.13
N LEU A 88 8.99 -9.14 9.14
CA LEU A 88 8.23 -8.74 7.95
C LEU A 88 8.65 -7.37 7.45
N ARG A 89 8.79 -6.40 8.36
CA ARG A 89 9.28 -5.05 8.03
C ARG A 89 10.66 -5.09 7.37
N ARG A 90 11.63 -5.81 7.95
CA ARG A 90 12.97 -5.94 7.36
C ARG A 90 12.95 -6.61 5.98
N LYS A 91 12.08 -7.58 5.78
CA LYS A 91 11.91 -8.22 4.47
C LYS A 91 11.47 -7.23 3.41
N ASP A 92 10.50 -6.37 3.74
CA ASP A 92 9.98 -5.37 2.82
C ASP A 92 10.99 -4.25 2.56
N GLU A 93 11.72 -3.79 3.58
CA GLU A 93 12.80 -2.80 3.45
C GLU A 93 13.91 -3.23 2.47
N HIS A 94 14.12 -4.53 2.32
CA HIS A 94 15.12 -5.10 1.40
C HIS A 94 14.51 -5.64 0.10
N HIS A 95 13.25 -5.33 -0.16
CA HIS A 95 12.62 -5.72 -1.42
C HIS A 95 13.20 -4.92 -2.58
N GLN A 96 13.44 -5.58 -3.73
CA GLN A 96 14.03 -4.95 -4.92
C GLN A 96 13.29 -3.67 -5.35
N ILE A 97 11.97 -3.59 -5.13
CA ILE A 97 11.17 -2.42 -5.47
C ILE A 97 11.61 -1.15 -4.73
N GLU A 98 12.13 -1.27 -3.52
CA GLU A 98 12.61 -0.12 -2.73
C GLU A 98 13.92 0.43 -3.31
N GLU A 99 14.87 -0.45 -3.63
CA GLU A 99 16.14 -0.05 -4.24
C GLU A 99 15.94 0.60 -5.61
N VAL A 100 15.22 -0.08 -6.51
CA VAL A 100 14.91 0.41 -7.85
C VAL A 100 14.08 1.70 -7.78
N GLY A 101 13.06 1.71 -6.94
CA GLY A 101 12.20 2.87 -6.76
C GLY A 101 12.96 4.09 -6.22
N ALA A 102 13.89 3.91 -5.28
CA ALA A 102 14.71 5.01 -4.77
C ALA A 102 15.60 5.61 -5.86
N ALA A 103 16.26 4.76 -6.67
CA ALA A 103 17.09 5.21 -7.78
C ALA A 103 16.28 5.99 -8.84
N LEU A 104 15.08 5.52 -9.18
CA LEU A 104 14.20 6.19 -10.13
C LEU A 104 13.65 7.52 -9.57
N ARG A 105 13.18 7.53 -8.32
CA ARG A 105 12.67 8.77 -7.68
C ARG A 105 13.74 9.86 -7.59
N ALA A 106 15.00 9.49 -7.39
CA ALA A 106 16.11 10.44 -7.39
C ALA A 106 16.33 11.16 -8.73
N GLN A 107 15.90 10.56 -9.84
CA GLN A 107 15.98 11.15 -11.18
C GLN A 107 14.75 11.99 -11.56
N MET A 108 13.68 11.94 -10.77
CA MET A 108 12.42 12.64 -11.04
C MET A 108 12.40 14.00 -10.33
N ALA A 109 12.91 15.04 -10.98
CA ALA A 109 12.99 16.40 -10.41
C ALA A 109 11.64 17.00 -10.00
N PHE A 110 10.52 16.48 -10.53
CA PHE A 110 9.16 16.91 -10.20
C PHE A 110 8.60 16.25 -8.93
N LEU A 111 9.27 15.23 -8.39
CA LEU A 111 8.95 14.62 -7.11
C LEU A 111 9.78 15.27 -6.00
N ASN A 112 9.19 15.39 -4.83
CA ASN A 112 9.93 15.64 -3.58
C ASN A 112 10.04 14.30 -2.86
N PRO A 113 11.05 13.46 -3.15
CA PRO A 113 11.11 12.11 -2.62
C PRO A 113 11.30 12.15 -1.10
N VAL A 114 10.47 11.38 -0.40
CA VAL A 114 10.60 11.15 1.04
C VAL A 114 11.44 9.90 1.24
N VAL A 115 12.48 10.00 2.03
CA VAL A 115 13.31 8.87 2.44
C VAL A 115 13.00 8.57 3.90
N VAL A 116 12.43 7.40 4.17
CA VAL A 116 12.22 6.90 5.53
C VAL A 116 13.32 5.90 5.84
N ARG A 117 14.08 6.15 6.93
CA ARG A 117 15.09 5.21 7.40
C ARG A 117 14.51 4.32 8.48
N ALA A 118 14.98 3.07 8.52
CA ALA A 118 14.58 2.12 9.56
C ALA A 118 14.78 2.76 10.95
N GLY A 119 13.71 2.79 11.76
CA GLY A 119 13.71 3.40 13.10
C GLY A 119 13.22 4.86 13.19
N GLU A 120 13.20 5.63 12.10
CA GLU A 120 12.72 7.03 12.13
C GLU A 120 11.19 7.13 12.17
N ALA A 121 10.46 6.14 11.65
CA ALA A 121 9.00 6.10 11.64
C ALA A 121 8.36 6.04 13.04
N GLN A 122 9.12 5.66 14.08
CA GLN A 122 8.62 5.59 15.45
C GLN A 122 8.74 6.92 16.21
N ALA A 123 9.69 7.77 15.83
CA ALA A 123 9.93 9.05 16.52
C ALA A 123 8.85 10.10 16.22
N SER A 124 8.27 10.10 15.00
CA SER A 124 7.23 11.05 14.61
C SER A 124 5.85 10.73 15.22
N ALA A 125 5.56 9.46 15.50
CA ALA A 125 4.30 9.04 16.12
C ALA A 125 4.25 9.36 17.63
N SER A 126 5.41 9.41 18.32
CA SER A 126 5.48 9.73 19.73
C SER A 126 5.49 11.24 20.03
N SER A 127 5.85 12.08 19.06
CA SER A 127 5.86 13.54 19.23
C SER A 127 4.51 14.22 18.94
N GLY A 128 3.57 13.52 18.31
CA GLY A 128 2.23 14.04 17.98
C GLY A 128 1.24 14.10 19.13
N THR A 129 1.52 13.44 20.26
CA THR A 129 0.57 13.33 21.39
C THR A 129 0.79 14.39 22.49
N ALA A 130 1.82 15.21 22.39
CA ALA A 130 2.17 16.19 23.44
C ALA A 130 1.65 17.63 23.22
N ALA A 131 0.98 17.92 22.09
CA ALA A 131 0.59 19.30 21.74
C ALA A 131 -0.90 19.63 21.91
N ALA A 132 -1.71 18.79 22.59
CA ALA A 132 -3.15 19.01 22.75
C ALA A 132 -3.59 19.17 24.22
N SER A 133 -2.78 19.82 25.07
CA SER A 133 -3.23 20.26 26.39
C SER A 133 -2.71 21.66 26.73
N GLY A 134 -3.55 22.65 26.53
CA GLY A 134 -3.32 23.99 27.10
C GLY A 134 -3.77 25.11 26.17
N THR A 135 -5.02 25.54 26.25
CA THR A 135 -5.38 26.83 26.87
C THR A 135 -6.87 27.10 26.67
N LYS A 136 -7.63 26.92 27.75
CA LYS A 136 -8.90 27.65 27.91
C LYS A 136 -8.56 29.02 28.51
N ARG A 137 -8.97 30.07 27.85
CA ARG A 137 -9.54 31.28 28.43
C ARG A 137 -10.55 31.87 27.49
#